data_a57e883c9e1dd147b6febcab9fc22427
#
_entry.id   a57e883c9e1dd147b6febcab9fc22427
#
_cell.length_a   1.000
_cell.length_b   1.000
_cell.length_c   1.000
_cell.angle_alpha   90.00
_cell.angle_beta   90.00
_cell.angle_gamma   90.00
#
_symmetry.space_group_name_H-M   'P 1'
#
loop_
_entity.id
_entity.type
_entity.pdbx_description
1 polymer ?
#
loop_
_entity_poly.entity_id
_entity_poly.type
_entity_poly.pdbx_seq_one_letter_code
_entity_poly.pdbx_strand_id
1 'polypeptide(L)'
;MLSAFMQAFKTPDLRRKLLFTLGIMALFRLGSVLPTPGVSLANVQACMSQQKQDDPGLVNLIDIFSGGALLQLSVFALGIMPYITASIIIQLLRVVIPRFEELHKEGQSGTAKLTEYTRYLTIGLGVLQSSAIVATASTDRPFGMQCPDPLVPNSSPPAMALMIVTMTAGTGLIMWLGELITDKGIGNGMSLLIFTSIVARMPKNLLSVFGGAGAAKFFAVVAIILVATIAVVFIEQATRRISVQYAKRMVGRRQYGGSTTYIPIKINTAGVIPVIFASSILSMPQLFAQFSNPNAGWVQWIANNLKQTDTFYLVAYGLLILFFTFFYTAITFNPEEIADNMKKYGGFIPGIRAGEPTVRYLSYVINRVTVAGSVYLVVLALLPTIAVLWLGLSTSLPFGGTTILIMVGVGLQTVKEINSQLQQRHYEGFLS
;
A
#
# COMPACT_ATOMS: atom_id res chain seq x y z
N MET A 1 -1.50 2.38 23.94
CA MET A 1 -1.27 1.42 22.84
C MET A 1 -0.72 0.08 23.31
N LEU A 2 0.39 0.05 24.08
CA LEU A 2 0.94 -1.20 24.64
C LEU A 2 -0.04 -1.95 25.56
N SER A 3 -0.83 -1.23 26.35
CA SER A 3 -1.86 -1.82 27.24
C SER A 3 -2.96 -2.53 26.45
N ALA A 4 -3.38 -1.98 25.30
CA ALA A 4 -4.38 -2.61 24.43
C ALA A 4 -3.85 -3.90 23.79
N PHE A 5 -2.58 -3.91 23.38
CA PHE A 5 -1.93 -5.11 22.85
C PHE A 5 -1.85 -6.23 23.91
N MET A 6 -1.45 -5.88 25.14
CA MET A 6 -1.42 -6.85 26.25
C MET A 6 -2.82 -7.39 26.59
N GLN A 7 -3.86 -6.54 26.57
CA GLN A 7 -5.25 -6.96 26.78
C GLN A 7 -5.76 -7.84 25.64
N ALA A 8 -5.38 -7.54 24.40
CA ALA A 8 -5.74 -8.36 23.23
C ALA A 8 -5.21 -9.80 23.35
N PHE A 9 -3.99 -9.98 23.84
CA PHE A 9 -3.44 -11.32 24.09
C PHE A 9 -4.10 -12.07 25.25
N LYS A 10 -4.70 -11.35 26.21
CA LYS A 10 -5.46 -11.97 27.32
C LYS A 10 -6.83 -12.48 26.88
N THR A 11 -7.43 -11.87 25.84
CA THR A 11 -8.75 -12.26 25.31
C THR A 11 -8.60 -13.44 24.36
N PRO A 12 -9.19 -14.63 24.64
CA PRO A 12 -8.89 -15.87 23.90
C PRO A 12 -9.20 -15.79 22.40
N ASP A 13 -10.32 -15.16 22.01
CA ASP A 13 -10.70 -15.03 20.61
C ASP A 13 -9.79 -14.06 19.83
N LEU A 14 -9.45 -12.92 20.44
CA LEU A 14 -8.57 -11.95 19.82
C LEU A 14 -7.15 -12.51 19.69
N ARG A 15 -6.70 -13.26 20.71
CA ARG A 15 -5.44 -13.99 20.67
C ARG A 15 -5.41 -14.99 19.51
N ARG A 16 -6.51 -15.74 19.29
CA ARG A 16 -6.62 -16.69 18.17
C ARG A 16 -6.50 -15.99 16.81
N LYS A 17 -7.20 -14.86 16.63
CA LYS A 17 -7.11 -14.05 15.40
C LYS A 17 -5.71 -13.46 15.19
N LEU A 18 -5.08 -12.94 16.26
CA LEU A 18 -3.70 -12.43 16.20
C LEU A 18 -2.69 -13.50 15.81
N LEU A 19 -2.75 -14.67 16.48
CA LEU A 19 -1.85 -15.78 16.17
C LEU A 19 -2.05 -16.30 14.75
N PHE A 20 -3.30 -16.34 14.28
CA PHE A 20 -3.64 -16.70 12.90
C PHE A 20 -3.01 -15.72 11.90
N THR A 21 -3.16 -14.41 12.14
CA THR A 21 -2.56 -13.36 11.30
C THR A 21 -1.04 -13.46 11.27
N LEU A 22 -0.40 -13.61 12.44
CA LEU A 22 1.05 -13.80 12.55
C LEU A 22 1.52 -15.09 11.86
N GLY A 23 0.76 -16.17 11.96
CA GLY A 23 1.04 -17.43 11.26
C GLY A 23 1.04 -17.28 9.74
N ILE A 24 0.06 -16.55 9.18
CA ILE A 24 0.03 -16.27 7.75
C ILE A 24 1.19 -15.34 7.33
N MET A 25 1.52 -14.32 8.13
CA MET A 25 2.68 -13.47 7.87
C MET A 25 3.99 -14.28 7.84
N ALA A 26 4.14 -15.25 8.74
CA ALA A 26 5.29 -16.17 8.75
C ALA A 26 5.31 -17.08 7.50
N LEU A 27 4.17 -17.64 7.09
CA LEU A 27 4.04 -18.43 5.85
C LEU A 27 4.39 -17.60 4.62
N PHE A 28 3.91 -16.37 4.55
CA PHE A 28 4.26 -15.43 3.47
C PHE A 28 5.78 -15.19 3.44
N ARG A 29 6.40 -15.03 4.60
CA ARG A 29 7.85 -14.82 4.68
C ARG A 29 8.65 -16.04 4.25
N LEU A 30 8.19 -17.25 4.59
CA LEU A 30 8.79 -18.50 4.11
C LEU A 30 8.74 -18.57 2.58
N GLY A 31 7.58 -18.33 1.98
CA GLY A 31 7.42 -18.37 0.51
C GLY A 31 8.25 -17.32 -0.23
N SER A 32 8.56 -16.18 0.43
CA SER A 32 9.42 -15.14 -0.16
C SER A 32 10.91 -15.52 -0.22
N VAL A 33 11.33 -16.56 0.49
CA VAL A 33 12.72 -17.07 0.50
C VAL A 33 12.86 -18.35 -0.38
N LEU A 34 11.75 -19.06 -0.66
CA LEU A 34 11.77 -20.27 -1.48
C LEU A 34 12.05 -19.91 -2.95
N PRO A 35 13.13 -20.39 -3.57
CA PRO A 35 13.43 -20.10 -4.97
C PRO A 35 12.43 -20.78 -5.90
N THR A 36 12.19 -20.17 -7.05
CA THR A 36 11.41 -20.76 -8.13
C THR A 36 12.19 -21.95 -8.74
N PRO A 37 11.53 -23.06 -9.12
CA PRO A 37 12.18 -24.18 -9.79
C PRO A 37 12.95 -23.71 -11.04
N GLY A 38 14.20 -24.13 -11.18
CA GLY A 38 15.07 -23.76 -12.30
C GLY A 38 16.00 -22.58 -12.01
N VAL A 39 15.91 -21.91 -10.86
CA VAL A 39 16.81 -20.84 -10.45
C VAL A 39 17.96 -21.40 -9.60
N SER A 40 19.19 -21.00 -9.92
CA SER A 40 20.37 -21.30 -9.10
C SER A 40 20.57 -20.27 -8.01
N LEU A 41 20.29 -20.62 -6.74
CA LEU A 41 20.51 -19.73 -5.60
C LEU A 41 21.99 -19.31 -5.45
N ALA A 42 22.92 -20.19 -5.77
CA ALA A 42 24.35 -19.89 -5.68
C ALA A 42 24.72 -18.77 -6.66
N ASN A 43 24.24 -18.86 -7.92
CA ASN A 43 24.49 -17.83 -8.94
C ASN A 43 23.81 -16.50 -8.60
N VAL A 44 22.58 -16.54 -8.04
CA VAL A 44 21.89 -15.35 -7.55
C VAL A 44 22.68 -14.67 -6.44
N GLN A 45 23.18 -15.41 -5.46
CA GLN A 45 23.99 -14.87 -4.37
C GLN A 45 25.33 -14.33 -4.85
N ALA A 46 25.99 -15.02 -5.77
CA ALA A 46 27.24 -14.56 -6.39
C ALA A 46 27.03 -13.25 -7.15
N CYS A 47 25.97 -13.16 -7.95
CA CYS A 47 25.61 -11.93 -8.68
C CYS A 47 25.32 -10.76 -7.72
N MET A 48 24.54 -10.99 -6.66
CA MET A 48 24.23 -9.95 -5.68
C MET A 48 25.44 -9.49 -4.86
N SER A 49 26.42 -10.36 -4.61
CA SER A 49 27.64 -10.02 -3.86
C SER A 49 28.63 -9.19 -4.68
N GLN A 50 28.65 -9.37 -6.00
CA GLN A 50 29.52 -8.62 -6.90
C GLN A 50 28.97 -7.24 -7.27
N GLN A 51 27.67 -7.02 -7.10
CA GLN A 51 27.06 -5.75 -7.40
C GLN A 51 27.46 -4.73 -6.31
N LYS A 52 28.54 -4.02 -6.54
CA LYS A 52 28.87 -2.80 -5.82
C LYS A 52 27.78 -1.76 -6.15
N GLN A 53 27.11 -1.31 -5.17
CA GLN A 53 26.26 -0.18 -4.82
C GLN A 53 26.04 0.98 -5.84
N ASP A 54 26.43 0.91 -7.10
CA ASP A 54 26.53 2.11 -7.94
C ASP A 54 25.27 2.47 -8.74
N ASP A 55 24.26 1.60 -8.81
CA ASP A 55 22.99 1.97 -9.45
C ASP A 55 21.81 1.23 -8.80
N PRO A 56 21.10 1.85 -7.85
CA PRO A 56 19.85 1.31 -7.34
C PRO A 56 18.74 1.58 -8.36
N GLY A 57 18.78 0.80 -9.45
CA GLY A 57 17.76 0.86 -10.47
C GLY A 57 16.38 0.44 -9.92
N LEU A 58 15.40 0.52 -10.80
CA LEU A 58 14.02 0.11 -10.65
C LEU A 58 13.77 -1.20 -9.89
N VAL A 59 14.67 -2.17 -10.09
CA VAL A 59 14.63 -3.48 -9.47
C VAL A 59 14.56 -3.38 -7.95
N ASN A 60 15.26 -2.41 -7.34
CA ASN A 60 15.23 -2.20 -5.91
C ASN A 60 13.87 -1.71 -5.40
N LEU A 61 13.12 -0.91 -6.19
CA LEU A 61 11.77 -0.48 -5.80
C LEU A 61 10.78 -1.63 -5.76
N ILE A 62 10.74 -2.41 -6.85
CA ILE A 62 9.84 -3.56 -6.95
C ILE A 62 10.21 -4.57 -5.88
N ASP A 63 11.50 -4.72 -5.62
CA ASP A 63 12.02 -5.61 -4.60
C ASP A 63 11.65 -5.21 -3.16
N ILE A 64 11.50 -3.91 -2.87
CA ILE A 64 10.97 -3.42 -1.58
C ILE A 64 9.54 -3.94 -1.34
N PHE A 65 8.67 -3.88 -2.35
CA PHE A 65 7.29 -4.35 -2.24
C PHE A 65 7.19 -5.88 -2.20
N SER A 66 8.13 -6.59 -2.83
CA SER A 66 8.22 -8.05 -2.76
C SER A 66 8.93 -8.56 -1.49
N GLY A 67 9.49 -7.65 -0.68
CA GLY A 67 10.21 -8.03 0.54
C GLY A 67 11.53 -8.78 0.30
N GLY A 68 12.15 -8.61 -0.88
CA GLY A 68 13.38 -9.29 -1.26
C GLY A 68 13.19 -10.53 -2.12
N ALA A 69 11.97 -10.85 -2.40
CA ALA A 69 11.61 -12.05 -3.14
C ALA A 69 11.97 -11.93 -4.63
N LEU A 70 11.94 -10.72 -5.21
CA LEU A 70 12.22 -10.50 -6.62
C LEU A 70 13.69 -10.78 -6.96
N LEU A 71 14.61 -10.20 -6.22
CA LEU A 71 16.04 -10.39 -6.44
C LEU A 71 16.49 -11.83 -6.23
N GLN A 72 15.74 -12.58 -5.40
CA GLN A 72 16.00 -14.01 -5.18
C GLN A 72 15.25 -14.90 -6.18
N LEU A 73 14.48 -14.31 -7.12
CA LEU A 73 13.62 -15.06 -8.04
C LEU A 73 12.80 -16.14 -7.31
N SER A 74 12.23 -15.75 -6.17
CA SER A 74 11.45 -16.67 -5.34
C SER A 74 10.06 -16.95 -5.91
N VAL A 75 9.36 -17.94 -5.36
CA VAL A 75 7.95 -18.24 -5.70
C VAL A 75 7.06 -17.00 -5.52
N PHE A 76 7.37 -16.15 -4.55
CA PHE A 76 6.66 -14.91 -4.29
C PHE A 76 7.36 -13.66 -4.87
N ALA A 77 8.14 -13.82 -5.94
CA ALA A 77 8.91 -12.74 -6.57
C ALA A 77 8.07 -11.51 -6.95
N LEU A 78 6.87 -11.72 -7.48
CA LEU A 78 5.93 -10.65 -7.84
C LEU A 78 5.32 -9.95 -6.61
N GLY A 79 5.35 -10.60 -5.44
CA GLY A 79 4.71 -10.07 -4.24
C GLY A 79 3.23 -9.79 -4.44
N ILE A 80 2.77 -8.68 -3.85
CA ILE A 80 1.36 -8.24 -3.88
C ILE A 80 1.09 -7.26 -5.04
N MET A 81 2.13 -6.85 -5.78
CA MET A 81 2.01 -5.82 -6.82
C MET A 81 0.93 -6.09 -7.87
N PRO A 82 0.80 -7.32 -8.45
CA PRO A 82 -0.25 -7.60 -9.42
C PRO A 82 -1.66 -7.38 -8.86
N TYR A 83 -1.90 -7.76 -7.61
CA TYR A 83 -3.19 -7.55 -6.95
C TYR A 83 -3.48 -6.07 -6.69
N ILE A 84 -2.50 -5.31 -6.22
CA ILE A 84 -2.66 -3.86 -6.01
C ILE A 84 -3.03 -3.20 -7.33
N THR A 85 -2.28 -3.49 -8.40
CA THR A 85 -2.53 -2.92 -9.73
C THR A 85 -3.92 -3.30 -10.25
N ALA A 86 -4.32 -4.57 -10.11
CA ALA A 86 -5.65 -5.03 -10.48
C ALA A 86 -6.76 -4.31 -9.69
N SER A 87 -6.59 -4.18 -8.38
CA SER A 87 -7.54 -3.49 -7.51
C SER A 87 -7.70 -2.02 -7.90
N ILE A 88 -6.58 -1.35 -8.23
CA ILE A 88 -6.57 0.02 -8.74
C ILE A 88 -7.35 0.13 -10.04
N ILE A 89 -7.07 -0.74 -11.00
CA ILE A 89 -7.75 -0.75 -12.31
C ILE A 89 -9.25 -0.94 -12.12
N ILE A 90 -9.68 -1.88 -11.30
CA ILE A 90 -11.12 -2.11 -11.03
C ILE A 90 -11.76 -0.90 -10.34
N GLN A 91 -11.07 -0.23 -9.41
CA GLN A 91 -11.57 0.99 -8.78
C GLN A 91 -11.69 2.15 -9.78
N LEU A 92 -10.75 2.30 -10.71
CA LEU A 92 -10.84 3.29 -11.78
C LEU A 92 -11.99 2.96 -12.75
N LEU A 93 -12.12 1.70 -13.16
CA LEU A 93 -13.19 1.24 -14.05
C LEU A 93 -14.59 1.42 -13.41
N ARG A 94 -14.70 1.37 -12.08
CA ARG A 94 -15.96 1.65 -11.38
C ARG A 94 -16.48 3.07 -11.65
N VAL A 95 -15.59 4.04 -11.85
CA VAL A 95 -15.97 5.43 -12.15
C VAL A 95 -16.34 5.61 -13.62
N VAL A 96 -15.69 4.85 -14.51
CA VAL A 96 -15.84 5.00 -15.96
C VAL A 96 -16.97 4.12 -16.50
N ILE A 97 -17.16 2.92 -15.94
CA ILE A 97 -18.14 1.94 -16.43
C ILE A 97 -19.38 1.94 -15.54
N PRO A 98 -20.57 2.37 -16.03
CA PRO A 98 -21.81 2.42 -15.24
C PRO A 98 -22.17 1.07 -14.60
N ARG A 99 -21.90 -0.04 -15.31
CA ARG A 99 -22.17 -1.39 -14.81
C ARG A 99 -21.41 -1.72 -13.51
N PHE A 100 -20.18 -1.23 -13.36
CA PHE A 100 -19.38 -1.44 -12.14
C PHE A 100 -19.85 -0.54 -11.00
N GLU A 101 -20.37 0.64 -11.32
CA GLU A 101 -21.00 1.51 -10.34
C GLU A 101 -22.31 0.90 -9.80
N GLU A 102 -23.15 0.33 -10.69
CA GLU A 102 -24.37 -0.40 -10.29
C GLU A 102 -24.05 -1.57 -9.36
N LEU A 103 -23.07 -2.41 -9.73
CA LEU A 103 -22.61 -3.50 -8.89
C LEU A 103 -22.15 -3.02 -7.50
N HIS A 104 -21.50 -1.89 -7.43
CA HIS A 104 -21.11 -1.33 -6.11
C HIS A 104 -22.32 -0.89 -5.28
N LYS A 105 -23.37 -0.34 -5.92
CA LYS A 105 -24.63 0.05 -5.27
C LYS A 105 -25.47 -1.13 -4.80
N GLU A 106 -25.29 -2.33 -5.41
CA GLU A 106 -25.93 -3.58 -4.96
C GLU A 106 -25.44 -4.09 -3.58
N GLY A 107 -24.44 -3.44 -2.98
CA GLY A 107 -23.93 -3.79 -1.65
C GLY A 107 -23.01 -5.02 -1.65
N GLN A 108 -23.18 -5.95 -0.72
CA GLN A 108 -22.27 -7.08 -0.55
C GLN A 108 -22.22 -8.04 -1.74
N SER A 109 -23.35 -8.28 -2.39
CA SER A 109 -23.42 -9.16 -3.58
C SER A 109 -22.60 -8.58 -4.75
N GLY A 110 -22.76 -7.30 -5.02
CA GLY A 110 -22.02 -6.63 -6.10
C GLY A 110 -20.54 -6.44 -5.80
N THR A 111 -20.17 -6.14 -4.56
CA THR A 111 -18.76 -6.06 -4.16
C THR A 111 -18.06 -7.41 -4.26
N ALA A 112 -18.74 -8.52 -3.99
CA ALA A 112 -18.19 -9.87 -4.20
C ALA A 112 -17.82 -10.12 -5.67
N LYS A 113 -18.69 -9.72 -6.63
CA LYS A 113 -18.40 -9.81 -8.06
C LYS A 113 -17.23 -8.92 -8.49
N LEU A 114 -17.13 -7.70 -7.95
CA LEU A 114 -16.00 -6.81 -8.22
C LEU A 114 -14.67 -7.40 -7.71
N THR A 115 -14.71 -8.06 -6.55
CA THR A 115 -13.55 -8.81 -6.02
C THR A 115 -13.17 -9.97 -6.93
N GLU A 116 -14.14 -10.68 -7.49
CA GLU A 116 -13.89 -11.76 -8.46
C GLU A 116 -13.21 -11.25 -9.73
N TYR A 117 -13.67 -10.13 -10.30
CA TYR A 117 -12.99 -9.47 -11.43
C TYR A 117 -11.56 -9.04 -11.07
N THR A 118 -11.35 -8.55 -9.85
CA THR A 118 -10.01 -8.21 -9.35
C THR A 118 -9.11 -9.45 -9.32
N ARG A 119 -9.62 -10.60 -8.89
CA ARG A 119 -8.86 -11.88 -8.87
C ARG A 119 -8.45 -12.29 -10.30
N TYR A 120 -9.38 -12.29 -11.26
CA TYR A 120 -9.06 -12.64 -12.65
C TYR A 120 -8.02 -11.70 -13.25
N LEU A 121 -8.17 -10.40 -13.03
CA LEU A 121 -7.21 -9.41 -13.51
C LEU A 121 -5.84 -9.57 -12.82
N THR A 122 -5.81 -9.91 -11.55
CA THR A 122 -4.57 -10.20 -10.80
C THR A 122 -3.81 -11.36 -11.41
N ILE A 123 -4.48 -12.45 -11.75
CA ILE A 123 -3.85 -13.60 -12.39
C ILE A 123 -3.33 -13.24 -13.78
N GLY A 124 -4.12 -12.50 -14.60
CA GLY A 124 -3.69 -12.03 -15.91
C GLY A 124 -2.46 -11.13 -15.85
N LEU A 125 -2.45 -10.15 -14.95
CA LEU A 125 -1.28 -9.30 -14.70
C LEU A 125 -0.10 -10.10 -14.12
N GLY A 126 -0.37 -11.09 -13.29
CA GLY A 126 0.63 -12.00 -12.75
C GLY A 126 1.37 -12.77 -13.85
N VAL A 127 0.63 -13.31 -14.84
CA VAL A 127 1.23 -13.98 -16.00
C VAL A 127 2.08 -13.02 -16.83
N LEU A 128 1.58 -11.82 -17.09
CA LEU A 128 2.32 -10.80 -17.85
C LEU A 128 3.62 -10.39 -17.13
N GLN A 129 3.54 -10.09 -15.84
CA GLN A 129 4.70 -9.66 -15.06
C GLN A 129 5.70 -10.81 -14.83
N SER A 130 5.23 -12.04 -14.58
CA SER A 130 6.11 -13.20 -14.43
C SER A 130 6.84 -13.54 -15.73
N SER A 131 6.14 -13.49 -16.88
CA SER A 131 6.78 -13.71 -18.19
C SER A 131 7.88 -12.70 -18.44
N ALA A 132 7.62 -11.46 -18.04
CA ALA A 132 8.56 -10.36 -18.10
C ALA A 132 9.80 -10.60 -17.27
N ILE A 133 9.63 -10.95 -16.01
CA ILE A 133 10.75 -11.22 -15.09
C ILE A 133 11.57 -12.43 -15.54
N VAL A 134 10.92 -13.51 -15.97
CA VAL A 134 11.60 -14.70 -16.45
C VAL A 134 12.39 -14.40 -17.74
N ALA A 135 11.80 -13.63 -18.66
CA ALA A 135 12.49 -13.23 -19.87
C ALA A 135 13.76 -12.40 -19.57
N THR A 136 13.67 -11.43 -18.65
CA THR A 136 14.84 -10.63 -18.25
C THR A 136 15.86 -11.43 -17.44
N ALA A 137 15.42 -12.37 -16.59
CA ALA A 137 16.31 -13.22 -15.81
C ALA A 137 17.10 -14.23 -16.67
N SER A 138 16.57 -14.58 -17.85
CA SER A 138 17.22 -15.52 -18.79
C SER A 138 18.19 -14.85 -19.78
N THR A 139 18.36 -13.51 -19.74
CA THR A 139 19.32 -12.78 -20.57
C THR A 139 20.72 -12.81 -19.98
N ASP A 140 21.72 -12.50 -20.80
CA ASP A 140 23.14 -12.39 -20.36
C ASP A 140 23.36 -11.25 -19.35
N ARG A 141 22.44 -10.31 -19.26
CA ARG A 141 22.46 -9.20 -18.30
C ARG A 141 21.12 -9.15 -17.55
N PRO A 142 20.88 -10.09 -16.60
CA PRO A 142 19.65 -10.13 -15.88
C PRO A 142 19.44 -8.83 -15.09
N PHE A 143 18.31 -8.17 -15.31
CA PHE A 143 17.95 -6.90 -14.68
C PHE A 143 18.99 -5.76 -14.90
N GLY A 144 19.77 -5.81 -16.00
CA GLY A 144 20.85 -4.85 -16.28
C GLY A 144 22.12 -5.08 -15.47
N MET A 145 22.17 -6.14 -14.65
CA MET A 145 23.35 -6.51 -13.87
C MET A 145 24.31 -7.37 -14.69
N GLN A 146 25.61 -7.19 -14.47
CA GLN A 146 26.63 -8.12 -15.00
C GLN A 146 26.83 -9.24 -14.00
N CYS A 147 26.29 -10.41 -14.30
CA CYS A 147 26.43 -11.59 -13.47
C CYS A 147 27.51 -12.52 -14.07
N PRO A 148 28.35 -13.16 -13.23
CA PRO A 148 29.40 -14.08 -13.73
C PRO A 148 28.80 -15.34 -14.36
N ASP A 149 27.67 -15.81 -13.80
CA ASP A 149 26.99 -17.01 -14.25
C ASP A 149 25.49 -16.73 -14.50
N PRO A 150 24.84 -17.44 -15.43
CA PRO A 150 23.42 -17.24 -15.71
C PRO A 150 22.58 -17.60 -14.48
N LEU A 151 21.61 -16.73 -14.14
CA LEU A 151 20.69 -16.96 -13.01
C LEU A 151 19.79 -18.18 -13.23
N VAL A 152 19.44 -18.43 -14.51
CA VAL A 152 18.65 -19.58 -14.96
C VAL A 152 19.55 -20.46 -15.83
N PRO A 153 20.15 -21.51 -15.25
CA PRO A 153 21.07 -22.40 -16.01
C PRO A 153 20.39 -23.11 -17.18
N ASN A 154 19.09 -23.36 -17.07
CA ASN A 154 18.31 -24.09 -18.07
C ASN A 154 17.23 -23.19 -18.66
N SER A 155 17.53 -22.50 -19.76
CA SER A 155 16.61 -21.58 -20.46
C SER A 155 15.71 -22.27 -21.50
N SER A 156 15.44 -23.58 -21.34
CA SER A 156 14.52 -24.30 -22.23
C SER A 156 13.08 -23.75 -22.11
N PRO A 157 12.29 -23.72 -23.21
CA PRO A 157 10.92 -23.20 -23.16
C PRO A 157 10.03 -23.84 -22.09
N PRO A 158 10.08 -25.16 -21.82
CA PRO A 158 9.27 -25.75 -20.75
C PRO A 158 9.73 -25.33 -19.34
N ALA A 159 11.03 -25.08 -19.12
CA ALA A 159 11.53 -24.60 -17.85
C ALA A 159 11.08 -23.16 -17.59
N MET A 160 11.12 -22.28 -18.60
CA MET A 160 10.59 -20.90 -18.50
C MET A 160 9.08 -20.92 -18.23
N ALA A 161 8.31 -21.76 -18.93
CA ALA A 161 6.88 -21.90 -18.69
C ALA A 161 6.59 -22.35 -17.24
N LEU A 162 7.35 -23.30 -16.71
CA LEU A 162 7.23 -23.74 -15.32
C LEU A 162 7.50 -22.60 -14.34
N MET A 163 8.52 -21.78 -14.57
CA MET A 163 8.83 -20.61 -13.75
C MET A 163 7.67 -19.61 -13.75
N ILE A 164 7.13 -19.28 -14.92
CA ILE A 164 6.00 -18.35 -15.08
C ILE A 164 4.79 -18.85 -14.30
N VAL A 165 4.43 -20.13 -14.48
CA VAL A 165 3.31 -20.76 -13.77
C VAL A 165 3.53 -20.75 -12.25
N THR A 166 4.74 -21.06 -11.80
CA THR A 166 5.06 -21.10 -10.36
C THR A 166 4.98 -19.70 -9.72
N MET A 167 5.53 -18.67 -10.38
CA MET A 167 5.44 -17.29 -9.87
C MET A 167 4.00 -16.76 -9.89
N THR A 168 3.24 -17.08 -10.93
CA THR A 168 1.81 -16.71 -11.02
C THR A 168 0.99 -17.43 -9.95
N ALA A 169 1.22 -18.71 -9.73
CA ALA A 169 0.60 -19.47 -8.66
C ALA A 169 0.95 -18.89 -7.28
N GLY A 170 2.22 -18.47 -7.11
CA GLY A 170 2.67 -17.75 -5.92
C GLY A 170 1.88 -16.46 -5.66
N THR A 171 1.63 -15.67 -6.70
CA THR A 171 0.79 -14.47 -6.60
C THR A 171 -0.65 -14.80 -6.21
N GLY A 172 -1.24 -15.85 -6.81
CA GLY A 172 -2.56 -16.36 -6.43
C GLY A 172 -2.63 -16.80 -4.96
N LEU A 173 -1.57 -17.46 -4.48
CA LEU A 173 -1.47 -17.87 -3.08
C LEU A 173 -1.39 -16.65 -2.15
N ILE A 174 -0.58 -15.64 -2.48
CA ILE A 174 -0.48 -14.40 -1.69
C ILE A 174 -1.84 -13.70 -1.61
N MET A 175 -2.54 -13.58 -2.74
CA MET A 175 -3.87 -13.01 -2.80
C MET A 175 -4.83 -13.75 -1.86
N TRP A 176 -4.87 -15.09 -1.93
CA TRP A 176 -5.69 -15.91 -1.07
C TRP A 176 -5.33 -15.77 0.41
N LEU A 177 -4.03 -15.75 0.75
CA LEU A 177 -3.57 -15.51 2.13
C LEU A 177 -3.99 -14.12 2.65
N GLY A 178 -3.93 -13.08 1.81
CA GLY A 178 -4.38 -11.74 2.17
C GLY A 178 -5.89 -11.67 2.42
N GLU A 179 -6.70 -12.30 1.58
CA GLU A 179 -8.15 -12.41 1.79
C GLU A 179 -8.46 -13.19 3.08
N LEU A 180 -7.74 -14.28 3.33
CA LEU A 180 -7.91 -15.08 4.53
C LEU A 180 -7.62 -14.31 5.83
N ILE A 181 -6.61 -13.42 5.82
CA ILE A 181 -6.37 -12.50 6.94
C ILE A 181 -7.54 -11.54 7.10
N THR A 182 -8.07 -10.99 6.01
CA THR A 182 -9.16 -10.02 6.05
C THR A 182 -10.45 -10.66 6.61
N ASP A 183 -10.73 -11.91 6.24
CA ASP A 183 -11.93 -12.63 6.67
C ASP A 183 -11.84 -13.17 8.11
N LYS A 184 -10.72 -13.77 8.46
CA LYS A 184 -10.56 -14.52 9.73
C LYS A 184 -9.55 -13.91 10.70
N GLY A 185 -8.77 -12.94 10.26
CA GLY A 185 -7.71 -12.29 11.03
C GLY A 185 -8.14 -10.94 11.60
N ILE A 186 -7.19 -10.02 11.63
CA ILE A 186 -7.37 -8.64 12.12
C ILE A 186 -6.88 -7.67 11.04
N GLY A 187 -7.73 -6.71 10.67
CA GLY A 187 -7.39 -5.65 9.73
C GLY A 187 -7.41 -6.09 8.26
N ASN A 188 -6.87 -5.24 7.38
CA ASN A 188 -6.78 -5.53 5.96
C ASN A 188 -5.57 -6.41 5.66
N GLY A 189 -5.80 -7.65 5.22
CA GLY A 189 -4.75 -8.63 5.02
C GLY A 189 -3.71 -8.23 3.97
N MET A 190 -4.13 -7.60 2.87
CA MET A 190 -3.21 -7.14 1.84
C MET A 190 -2.26 -6.07 2.37
N SER A 191 -2.78 -5.10 3.11
CA SER A 191 -1.96 -4.05 3.75
C SER A 191 -0.98 -4.65 4.75
N LEU A 192 -1.38 -5.65 5.52
CA LEU A 192 -0.51 -6.35 6.48
C LEU A 192 0.60 -7.15 5.80
N LEU A 193 0.34 -7.77 4.66
CA LEU A 193 1.38 -8.47 3.90
C LEU A 193 2.40 -7.50 3.32
N ILE A 194 1.98 -6.32 2.82
CA ILE A 194 2.89 -5.25 2.39
C ILE A 194 3.73 -4.76 3.57
N PHE A 195 3.08 -4.49 4.71
CA PHE A 195 3.76 -4.11 5.95
C PHE A 195 4.84 -5.15 6.35
N THR A 196 4.51 -6.44 6.28
CA THR A 196 5.44 -7.54 6.57
C THR A 196 6.64 -7.53 5.63
N SER A 197 6.42 -7.31 4.33
CA SER A 197 7.50 -7.21 3.33
C SER A 197 8.47 -6.09 3.67
N ILE A 198 7.95 -4.93 4.03
CA ILE A 198 8.72 -3.72 4.34
C ILE A 198 9.50 -3.89 5.65
N VAL A 199 8.81 -4.28 6.73
CA VAL A 199 9.42 -4.40 8.07
C VAL A 199 10.49 -5.49 8.11
N ALA A 200 10.30 -6.59 7.40
CA ALA A 200 11.28 -7.68 7.36
C ALA A 200 12.65 -7.28 6.76
N ARG A 201 12.67 -6.29 5.87
CA ARG A 201 13.90 -5.77 5.25
C ARG A 201 14.55 -4.62 6.02
N MET A 202 13.77 -3.93 6.84
CA MET A 202 14.22 -2.73 7.55
C MET A 202 15.52 -2.93 8.32
N PRO A 203 15.72 -4.01 9.12
CA PRO A 203 16.96 -4.20 9.86
C PRO A 203 18.21 -4.35 8.97
N LYS A 204 18.09 -5.16 7.89
CA LYS A 204 19.19 -5.37 6.94
C LYS A 204 19.59 -4.06 6.26
N ASN A 205 18.63 -3.28 5.87
CA ASN A 205 18.84 -2.01 5.18
C ASN A 205 19.47 -0.96 6.11
N LEU A 206 19.04 -0.90 7.38
CA LEU A 206 19.65 -0.02 8.38
C LEU A 206 21.12 -0.42 8.64
N LEU A 207 21.39 -1.72 8.76
CA LEU A 207 22.75 -2.22 8.93
C LEU A 207 23.66 -1.92 7.73
N SER A 208 23.14 -1.97 6.51
CA SER A 208 23.90 -1.62 5.31
C SER A 208 24.30 -0.14 5.26
N VAL A 209 23.42 0.75 5.74
CA VAL A 209 23.74 2.18 5.88
C VAL A 209 24.85 2.38 6.94
N PHE A 210 24.80 1.68 8.06
CA PHE A 210 25.84 1.76 9.09
C PHE A 210 27.20 1.31 8.57
N GLY A 211 27.25 0.19 7.83
CA GLY A 211 28.48 -0.35 7.27
C GLY A 211 29.07 0.46 6.09
N GLY A 212 28.21 1.09 5.27
CA GLY A 212 28.65 1.79 4.06
C GLY A 212 28.84 3.29 4.22
N ALA A 213 28.04 3.97 5.03
CA ALA A 213 28.03 5.43 5.09
C ALA A 213 28.63 6.02 6.39
N GLY A 214 28.95 5.18 7.36
CA GLY A 214 29.50 5.58 8.66
C GLY A 214 28.45 6.00 9.69
N ALA A 215 28.85 6.04 10.97
CA ALA A 215 27.96 6.24 12.10
C ALA A 215 27.21 7.59 12.07
N ALA A 216 27.86 8.68 11.67
CA ALA A 216 27.22 10.01 11.62
C ALA A 216 26.03 10.05 10.65
N LYS A 217 26.20 9.53 9.45
CA LYS A 217 25.12 9.47 8.44
C LYS A 217 24.01 8.50 8.86
N PHE A 218 24.36 7.39 9.51
CA PHE A 218 23.39 6.45 10.07
C PHE A 218 22.47 7.13 11.10
N PHE A 219 23.03 7.86 12.08
CA PHE A 219 22.22 8.57 13.07
C PHE A 219 21.35 9.67 12.42
N ALA A 220 21.85 10.37 11.41
CA ALA A 220 21.06 11.35 10.67
C ALA A 220 19.86 10.69 9.97
N VAL A 221 20.04 9.55 9.31
CA VAL A 221 18.96 8.79 8.67
C VAL A 221 17.93 8.32 9.69
N VAL A 222 18.37 7.75 10.82
CA VAL A 222 17.46 7.32 11.90
C VAL A 222 16.68 8.50 12.45
N ALA A 223 17.30 9.66 12.65
CA ALA A 223 16.62 10.87 13.11
C ALA A 223 15.55 11.34 12.10
N ILE A 224 15.84 11.33 10.79
CA ILE A 224 14.88 11.68 9.73
C ILE A 224 13.69 10.72 9.74
N ILE A 225 13.94 9.41 9.82
CA ILE A 225 12.88 8.38 9.89
C ILE A 225 12.00 8.61 11.14
N LEU A 226 12.61 8.91 12.27
CA LEU A 226 11.89 9.17 13.52
C LEU A 226 11.00 10.41 13.44
N VAL A 227 11.53 11.51 12.92
CA VAL A 227 10.77 12.76 12.72
C VAL A 227 9.64 12.53 11.71
N ALA A 228 9.90 11.86 10.59
CA ALA A 228 8.88 11.51 9.61
C ALA A 228 7.78 10.63 10.23
N THR A 229 8.16 9.61 11.02
CA THR A 229 7.21 8.73 11.71
C THR A 229 6.30 9.53 12.67
N ILE A 230 6.87 10.43 13.48
CA ILE A 230 6.10 11.29 14.39
C ILE A 230 5.14 12.18 13.62
N ALA A 231 5.59 12.79 12.51
CA ALA A 231 4.75 13.63 11.67
C ALA A 231 3.58 12.83 11.05
N VAL A 232 3.86 11.61 10.56
CA VAL A 232 2.82 10.71 10.01
C VAL A 232 1.80 10.35 11.07
N VAL A 233 2.25 9.93 12.26
CA VAL A 233 1.34 9.54 13.36
C VAL A 233 0.44 10.71 13.76
N PHE A 234 1.00 11.93 13.85
CA PHE A 234 0.24 13.11 14.20
C PHE A 234 -0.85 13.44 13.17
N ILE A 235 -0.51 13.43 11.88
CA ILE A 235 -1.46 13.80 10.82
C ILE A 235 -2.48 12.70 10.55
N GLU A 236 -2.09 11.41 10.61
CA GLU A 236 -3.02 10.28 10.45
C GLU A 236 -4.06 10.17 11.58
N GLN A 237 -3.77 10.72 12.74
CA GLN A 237 -4.72 10.80 13.84
C GLN A 237 -5.56 12.07 13.83
N ALA A 238 -5.13 13.09 13.09
CA ALA A 238 -5.81 14.38 13.02
C ALA A 238 -7.13 14.25 12.24
N THR A 239 -8.23 14.66 12.90
CA THR A 239 -9.58 14.61 12.33
C THR A 239 -10.30 15.94 12.50
N ARG A 240 -10.97 16.41 11.45
CA ARG A 240 -11.90 17.52 11.52
C ARG A 240 -13.26 16.98 11.98
N ARG A 241 -13.73 17.40 13.17
CA ARG A 241 -15.03 16.99 13.73
C ARG A 241 -16.11 17.99 13.31
N ILE A 242 -17.12 17.51 12.59
CA ILE A 242 -18.32 18.29 12.25
C ILE A 242 -19.42 17.90 13.21
N SER A 243 -19.99 18.86 13.95
CA SER A 243 -21.07 18.61 14.87
C SER A 243 -22.40 18.37 14.13
N VAL A 244 -23.09 17.29 14.47
CA VAL A 244 -24.41 16.94 13.97
C VAL A 244 -25.36 16.86 15.17
N GLN A 245 -26.49 17.53 15.07
CA GLN A 245 -27.55 17.47 16.09
C GLN A 245 -28.74 16.69 15.56
N TYR A 246 -29.25 15.81 16.38
CA TYR A 246 -30.47 15.08 16.07
C TYR A 246 -31.63 15.76 16.77
N ALA A 247 -32.75 15.90 16.05
CA ALA A 247 -33.97 16.53 16.59
C ALA A 247 -34.49 15.75 17.82
N LYS A 248 -34.86 16.49 18.87
CA LYS A 248 -35.52 15.90 20.02
C LYS A 248 -36.96 15.53 19.64
N ARG A 249 -37.38 14.29 19.89
CA ARG A 249 -38.79 13.87 19.79
C ARG A 249 -39.43 13.85 21.16
N MET A 250 -40.55 14.53 21.29
CA MET A 250 -41.40 14.41 22.46
C MET A 250 -42.47 13.33 22.20
N VAL A 251 -42.53 12.31 23.04
CA VAL A 251 -43.60 11.30 23.05
C VAL A 251 -44.25 11.38 24.40
N GLY A 252 -45.42 12.05 24.45
CA GLY A 252 -46.09 12.38 25.70
C GLY A 252 -45.27 13.37 26.56
N ARG A 253 -45.06 13.05 27.84
CA ARG A 253 -44.27 13.84 28.80
C ARG A 253 -42.77 13.51 28.79
N ARG A 254 -42.32 12.53 27.99
CA ARG A 254 -40.92 12.11 27.94
C ARG A 254 -40.23 12.64 26.67
N GLN A 255 -39.08 13.27 26.86
CA GLN A 255 -38.17 13.66 25.76
C GLN A 255 -37.27 12.49 25.39
N TYR A 256 -37.31 12.06 24.12
CA TYR A 256 -36.43 11.09 23.54
C TYR A 256 -35.56 11.75 22.48
N GLY A 257 -34.26 11.44 22.49
CA GLY A 257 -33.27 11.97 21.51
C GLY A 257 -32.67 13.30 21.95
N GLY A 258 -31.94 13.93 21.04
CA GLY A 258 -31.20 15.18 21.30
C GLY A 258 -29.74 14.94 21.63
N SER A 259 -29.16 13.85 21.15
CA SER A 259 -27.72 13.62 21.21
C SER A 259 -26.99 14.46 20.15
N THR A 260 -25.89 15.08 20.54
CA THR A 260 -24.96 15.71 19.63
C THR A 260 -23.90 14.68 19.25
N THR A 261 -23.79 14.40 17.97
CA THR A 261 -22.80 13.46 17.43
C THR A 261 -21.82 14.24 16.53
N TYR A 262 -20.67 13.68 16.29
CA TYR A 262 -19.66 14.30 15.41
C TYR A 262 -19.36 13.38 14.23
N ILE A 263 -19.29 13.96 13.02
CA ILE A 263 -18.72 13.27 11.86
C ILE A 263 -17.22 13.55 11.84
N PRO A 264 -16.35 12.55 12.09
CA PRO A 264 -14.92 12.74 12.03
C PRO A 264 -14.44 12.60 10.58
N ILE A 265 -13.99 13.71 9.97
CA ILE A 265 -13.33 13.71 8.67
C ILE A 265 -11.82 13.68 8.93
N LYS A 266 -11.14 12.62 8.48
CA LYS A 266 -9.68 12.52 8.58
C LYS A 266 -9.02 13.56 7.67
N ILE A 267 -7.88 14.15 8.06
CA ILE A 267 -7.09 15.03 7.20
C ILE A 267 -6.58 14.27 5.98
N ASN A 268 -6.08 13.04 6.21
CA ASN A 268 -5.74 12.13 5.14
C ASN A 268 -6.88 11.11 4.96
N THR A 269 -7.92 11.47 4.21
CA THR A 269 -9.03 10.56 3.86
C THR A 269 -8.62 9.50 2.86
N ALA A 270 -7.70 9.83 1.96
CA ALA A 270 -7.21 8.93 0.92
C ALA A 270 -6.21 7.88 1.44
N GLY A 271 -5.64 8.06 2.64
CA GLY A 271 -4.65 7.15 3.21
C GLY A 271 -3.36 7.10 2.38
N VAL A 272 -2.80 5.92 2.23
CA VAL A 272 -1.54 5.66 1.52
C VAL A 272 -1.76 5.33 0.03
N ILE A 273 -3.00 5.06 -0.36
CA ILE A 273 -3.38 4.56 -1.68
C ILE A 273 -2.89 5.46 -2.83
N PRO A 274 -3.04 6.81 -2.80
CA PRO A 274 -2.58 7.70 -3.87
C PRO A 274 -1.08 7.59 -4.14
N VAL A 275 -0.30 7.38 -3.09
CA VAL A 275 1.17 7.28 -3.18
C VAL A 275 1.58 5.96 -3.84
N ILE A 276 0.87 4.86 -3.52
CA ILE A 276 1.05 3.56 -4.16
C ILE A 276 0.65 3.64 -5.65
N PHE A 277 -0.43 4.34 -5.99
CA PHE A 277 -0.88 4.53 -7.37
C PHE A 277 0.15 5.30 -8.19
N ALA A 278 0.62 6.42 -7.66
CA ALA A 278 1.64 7.24 -8.32
C ALA A 278 2.93 6.44 -8.57
N SER A 279 3.40 5.67 -7.59
CA SER A 279 4.59 4.83 -7.75
C SER A 279 4.37 3.71 -8.77
N SER A 280 3.20 3.06 -8.75
CA SER A 280 2.88 1.98 -9.70
C SER A 280 2.81 2.49 -11.14
N ILE A 281 2.21 3.65 -11.39
CA ILE A 281 2.12 4.24 -12.73
C ILE A 281 3.50 4.66 -13.23
N LEU A 282 4.34 5.25 -12.38
CA LEU A 282 5.69 5.63 -12.77
C LEU A 282 6.62 4.42 -13.00
N SER A 283 6.35 3.29 -12.37
CA SER A 283 7.11 2.06 -12.60
C SER A 283 6.74 1.35 -13.91
N MET A 284 5.51 1.55 -14.43
CA MET A 284 5.04 0.91 -15.66
C MET A 284 5.92 1.21 -16.89
N PRO A 285 6.19 2.48 -17.27
CA PRO A 285 7.06 2.78 -18.43
C PRO A 285 8.44 2.19 -18.28
N GLN A 286 8.96 2.16 -17.08
CA GLN A 286 10.28 1.61 -16.79
C GLN A 286 10.28 0.08 -16.97
N LEU A 287 9.22 -0.62 -16.56
CA LEU A 287 9.04 -2.06 -16.82
C LEU A 287 9.00 -2.32 -18.34
N PHE A 288 8.20 -1.55 -19.09
CA PHE A 288 8.15 -1.70 -20.54
C PHE A 288 9.47 -1.41 -21.24
N ALA A 289 10.26 -0.47 -20.74
CA ALA A 289 11.58 -0.16 -21.27
C ALA A 289 12.56 -1.35 -21.15
N GLN A 290 12.42 -2.19 -20.13
CA GLN A 290 13.27 -3.39 -19.96
C GLN A 290 13.04 -4.45 -21.03
N PHE A 291 11.85 -4.50 -21.65
CA PHE A 291 11.51 -5.44 -22.72
C PHE A 291 11.87 -4.92 -24.11
N SER A 292 12.20 -3.66 -24.21
CA SER A 292 12.45 -3.02 -25.48
C SER A 292 13.95 -2.94 -25.79
N ASN A 293 14.26 -2.64 -27.03
CA ASN A 293 15.64 -2.52 -27.46
C ASN A 293 16.34 -1.39 -26.69
N PRO A 294 17.46 -1.66 -25.95
CA PRO A 294 18.16 -0.65 -25.14
C PRO A 294 18.63 0.58 -25.95
N ASN A 295 18.81 0.42 -27.26
CA ASN A 295 19.24 1.49 -28.16
C ASN A 295 18.08 2.36 -28.69
N ALA A 296 16.83 2.04 -28.37
CA ALA A 296 15.69 2.85 -28.78
C ALA A 296 15.69 4.20 -28.05
N GLY A 297 15.51 5.30 -28.75
CA GLY A 297 15.59 6.65 -28.18
C GLY A 297 14.63 6.88 -27.00
N TRP A 298 13.43 6.32 -27.06
CA TRP A 298 12.46 6.43 -25.95
C TRP A 298 12.90 5.63 -24.70
N VAL A 299 13.58 4.49 -24.87
CA VAL A 299 14.12 3.70 -23.76
C VAL A 299 15.23 4.46 -23.06
N GLN A 300 16.15 5.06 -23.83
CA GLN A 300 17.21 5.89 -23.29
C GLN A 300 16.65 7.14 -22.59
N TRP A 301 15.60 7.75 -23.15
CA TRP A 301 14.94 8.88 -22.49
C TRP A 301 14.34 8.48 -21.14
N ILE A 302 13.64 7.33 -21.07
CA ILE A 302 13.10 6.79 -19.82
C ILE A 302 14.22 6.49 -18.83
N ALA A 303 15.27 5.80 -19.27
CA ALA A 303 16.39 5.43 -18.42
C ALA A 303 17.13 6.66 -17.83
N ASN A 304 17.16 7.77 -18.58
CA ASN A 304 17.83 8.99 -18.13
C ASN A 304 16.95 9.89 -17.26
N ASN A 305 15.64 10.02 -17.55
CA ASN A 305 14.77 11.00 -16.91
C ASN A 305 13.85 10.41 -15.83
N LEU A 306 13.63 9.10 -15.79
CA LEU A 306 12.79 8.45 -14.77
C LEU A 306 13.60 7.82 -13.62
N LYS A 307 14.83 8.23 -13.39
CA LYS A 307 15.56 7.84 -12.17
C LYS A 307 14.91 8.51 -10.97
N GLN A 308 14.83 7.82 -9.85
CA GLN A 308 14.18 8.33 -8.62
C GLN A 308 14.78 9.63 -8.09
N THR A 309 16.04 9.89 -8.42
CA THR A 309 16.77 11.09 -8.00
C THR A 309 16.60 12.26 -8.96
N ASP A 310 16.02 12.05 -10.15
CA ASP A 310 15.88 13.08 -11.15
C ASP A 310 14.73 14.04 -10.83
N THR A 311 14.93 15.31 -11.15
CA THR A 311 13.92 16.36 -10.92
C THR A 311 12.62 16.06 -11.66
N PHE A 312 12.69 15.51 -12.89
CA PHE A 312 11.50 15.13 -13.65
C PHE A 312 10.67 14.06 -12.94
N TYR A 313 11.32 13.02 -12.42
CA TYR A 313 10.66 11.97 -11.64
C TYR A 313 9.99 12.56 -10.39
N LEU A 314 10.70 13.40 -9.62
CA LEU A 314 10.19 13.99 -8.39
C LEU A 314 8.96 14.88 -8.63
N VAL A 315 9.00 15.70 -9.68
CA VAL A 315 7.86 16.57 -10.07
C VAL A 315 6.69 15.73 -10.56
N ALA A 316 6.91 14.78 -11.46
CA ALA A 316 5.87 13.90 -11.97
C ALA A 316 5.23 13.08 -10.84
N TYR A 317 6.04 12.56 -9.92
CA TYR A 317 5.58 11.80 -8.76
C TYR A 317 4.71 12.66 -7.83
N GLY A 318 5.15 13.88 -7.52
CA GLY A 318 4.38 14.81 -6.71
C GLY A 318 3.05 15.20 -7.35
N LEU A 319 3.02 15.49 -8.66
CA LEU A 319 1.80 15.79 -9.39
C LEU A 319 0.83 14.60 -9.43
N LEU A 320 1.33 13.39 -9.65
CA LEU A 320 0.51 12.19 -9.62
C LEU A 320 -0.09 11.93 -8.22
N ILE A 321 0.67 12.13 -7.15
CA ILE A 321 0.16 12.02 -5.78
C ILE A 321 -0.98 13.03 -5.56
N LEU A 322 -0.80 14.29 -5.97
CA LEU A 322 -1.86 15.31 -5.88
C LEU A 322 -3.10 14.86 -6.63
N PHE A 323 -2.94 14.50 -7.90
CA PHE A 323 -4.05 14.05 -8.75
C PHE A 323 -4.80 12.87 -8.12
N PHE A 324 -4.09 11.82 -7.73
CA PHE A 324 -4.72 10.63 -7.15
C PHE A 324 -5.34 10.88 -5.77
N THR A 325 -4.80 11.80 -4.99
CA THR A 325 -5.40 12.15 -3.71
C THR A 325 -6.78 12.77 -3.88
N PHE A 326 -6.92 13.74 -4.79
CA PHE A 326 -8.21 14.33 -5.13
C PHE A 326 -9.16 13.32 -5.75
N PHE A 327 -8.67 12.56 -6.71
CA PHE A 327 -9.45 11.55 -7.41
C PHE A 327 -9.99 10.48 -6.44
N TYR A 328 -9.14 9.92 -5.58
CA TYR A 328 -9.53 8.91 -4.62
C TYR A 328 -10.50 9.44 -3.56
N THR A 329 -10.27 10.65 -3.08
CA THR A 329 -11.17 11.28 -2.11
C THR A 329 -12.56 11.52 -2.72
N ALA A 330 -12.64 11.95 -3.96
CA ALA A 330 -13.90 12.14 -4.68
C ALA A 330 -14.70 10.84 -4.85
N ILE A 331 -14.02 9.71 -5.03
CA ILE A 331 -14.66 8.39 -5.16
C ILE A 331 -15.11 7.83 -3.79
N THR A 332 -14.26 8.00 -2.79
CA THR A 332 -14.47 7.33 -1.49
C THR A 332 -15.49 8.08 -0.63
N PHE A 333 -15.57 9.38 -0.78
CA PHE A 333 -16.48 10.21 0.01
C PHE A 333 -17.58 10.79 -0.87
N ASN A 334 -18.80 10.29 -0.67
CA ASN A 334 -20.00 10.80 -1.36
C ASN A 334 -20.77 11.74 -0.41
N PRO A 335 -20.66 13.08 -0.58
CA PRO A 335 -21.35 14.04 0.27
C PRO A 335 -22.86 13.97 0.18
N GLU A 336 -23.41 13.57 -0.98
CA GLU A 336 -24.84 13.44 -1.23
C GLU A 336 -25.44 12.32 -0.37
N GLU A 337 -24.82 11.15 -0.41
CA GLU A 337 -25.26 9.99 0.37
C GLU A 337 -25.24 10.27 1.88
N ILE A 338 -24.20 10.95 2.37
CA ILE A 338 -24.09 11.32 3.77
C ILE A 338 -25.19 12.32 4.17
N ALA A 339 -25.41 13.34 3.34
CA ALA A 339 -26.45 14.35 3.61
C ALA A 339 -27.87 13.75 3.57
N ASP A 340 -28.13 12.82 2.63
CA ASP A 340 -29.40 12.11 2.54
C ASP A 340 -29.63 11.17 3.74
N ASN A 341 -28.59 10.45 4.16
CA ASN A 341 -28.65 9.61 5.35
C ASN A 341 -28.91 10.47 6.61
N MET A 342 -28.22 11.61 6.75
CA MET A 342 -28.49 12.57 7.83
C MET A 342 -29.94 13.03 7.83
N LYS A 343 -30.48 13.41 6.65
CA LYS A 343 -31.86 13.85 6.48
C LYS A 343 -32.86 12.75 6.88
N LYS A 344 -32.63 11.50 6.46
CA LYS A 344 -33.45 10.32 6.79
C LYS A 344 -33.53 10.07 8.29
N TYR A 345 -32.43 10.26 9.00
CA TYR A 345 -32.36 10.05 10.46
C TYR A 345 -32.67 11.31 11.29
N GLY A 346 -33.08 12.42 10.64
CA GLY A 346 -33.44 13.66 11.34
C GLY A 346 -32.23 14.41 11.92
N GLY A 347 -31.02 14.15 11.40
CA GLY A 347 -29.80 14.87 11.76
C GLY A 347 -29.63 16.14 10.92
N PHE A 348 -29.09 17.19 11.54
CA PHE A 348 -28.76 18.43 10.86
C PHE A 348 -27.48 19.03 11.43
N ILE A 349 -26.79 19.82 10.60
CA ILE A 349 -25.63 20.60 11.02
C ILE A 349 -26.13 21.94 11.54
N PRO A 350 -25.76 22.39 12.75
CA PRO A 350 -26.21 23.68 13.28
C PRO A 350 -25.89 24.82 12.31
N GLY A 351 -26.92 25.61 11.99
CA GLY A 351 -26.80 26.75 11.07
C GLY A 351 -26.92 26.41 9.57
N ILE A 352 -27.06 25.13 9.19
CA ILE A 352 -27.17 24.68 7.79
C ILE A 352 -28.45 23.90 7.58
N ARG A 353 -29.23 24.22 6.56
CA ARG A 353 -30.44 23.48 6.20
C ARG A 353 -30.10 22.07 5.73
N ALA A 354 -30.91 21.09 6.15
CA ALA A 354 -30.79 19.71 5.67
C ALA A 354 -31.05 19.63 4.15
N GLY A 355 -30.29 18.77 3.45
CA GLY A 355 -30.39 18.56 2.01
C GLY A 355 -29.22 19.20 1.25
N GLU A 356 -29.48 19.82 0.11
CA GLU A 356 -28.44 20.35 -0.80
C GLU A 356 -27.44 21.34 -0.15
N PRO A 357 -27.84 22.28 0.76
CA PRO A 357 -26.89 23.13 1.48
C PRO A 357 -25.91 22.33 2.34
N THR A 358 -26.34 21.20 2.90
CA THR A 358 -25.47 20.29 3.66
C THR A 358 -24.46 19.61 2.73
N VAL A 359 -24.88 19.18 1.54
CA VAL A 359 -23.98 18.61 0.51
C VAL A 359 -22.87 19.61 0.14
N ARG A 360 -23.26 20.86 -0.16
CA ARG A 360 -22.30 21.91 -0.52
C ARG A 360 -21.31 22.22 0.60
N TYR A 361 -21.78 22.25 1.84
CA TYR A 361 -20.91 22.47 2.98
C TYR A 361 -19.92 21.31 3.19
N LEU A 362 -20.40 20.07 3.14
CA LEU A 362 -19.55 18.88 3.24
C LEU A 362 -18.50 18.84 2.12
N SER A 363 -18.91 19.09 0.88
CA SER A 363 -18.00 19.17 -0.28
C SER A 363 -16.94 20.25 -0.09
N TYR A 364 -17.33 21.43 0.41
CA TYR A 364 -16.38 22.51 0.69
C TYR A 364 -15.35 22.09 1.76
N VAL A 365 -15.81 21.49 2.86
CA VAL A 365 -14.91 21.06 3.94
C VAL A 365 -13.95 19.99 3.46
N ILE A 366 -14.45 19.00 2.72
CA ILE A 366 -13.62 17.90 2.19
C ILE A 366 -12.57 18.42 1.23
N ASN A 367 -12.94 19.27 0.27
CA ASN A 367 -11.98 19.82 -0.67
C ASN A 367 -10.85 20.57 0.05
N ARG A 368 -11.18 21.35 1.08
CA ARG A 368 -10.16 22.07 1.88
C ARG A 368 -9.25 21.12 2.66
N VAL A 369 -9.83 20.10 3.27
CA VAL A 369 -9.09 19.08 4.02
C VAL A 369 -8.21 18.25 3.08
N THR A 370 -8.71 17.90 1.89
CA THR A 370 -7.97 17.16 0.88
C THR A 370 -6.76 17.92 0.35
N VAL A 371 -6.85 19.25 0.17
CA VAL A 371 -5.69 20.07 -0.20
C VAL A 371 -4.57 19.94 0.85
N ALA A 372 -4.91 20.09 2.13
CA ALA A 372 -3.92 19.96 3.21
C ALA A 372 -3.32 18.53 3.26
N GLY A 373 -4.19 17.50 3.10
CA GLY A 373 -3.78 16.10 3.06
C GLY A 373 -2.90 15.76 1.86
N SER A 374 -3.19 16.30 0.68
CA SER A 374 -2.42 16.05 -0.53
C SER A 374 -1.02 16.67 -0.47
N VAL A 375 -0.90 17.92 0.02
CA VAL A 375 0.40 18.56 0.24
C VAL A 375 1.23 17.77 1.25
N TYR A 376 0.62 17.34 2.34
CA TYR A 376 1.26 16.48 3.33
C TYR A 376 1.80 15.19 2.71
N LEU A 377 1.00 14.48 1.89
CA LEU A 377 1.42 13.25 1.23
C LEU A 377 2.60 13.48 0.29
N VAL A 378 2.58 14.57 -0.49
CA VAL A 378 3.70 14.93 -1.38
C VAL A 378 4.98 15.20 -0.59
N VAL A 379 4.89 16.04 0.45
CA VAL A 379 6.06 16.37 1.29
C VAL A 379 6.65 15.10 1.90
N LEU A 380 5.81 14.22 2.46
CA LEU A 380 6.27 12.97 3.06
C LEU A 380 6.85 11.98 2.04
N ALA A 381 6.24 11.88 0.86
CA ALA A 381 6.72 10.99 -0.18
C ALA A 381 8.09 11.41 -0.74
N LEU A 382 8.32 12.73 -0.85
CA LEU A 382 9.56 13.29 -1.38
C LEU A 382 10.67 13.47 -0.32
N LEU A 383 10.29 13.64 0.95
CA LEU A 383 11.22 13.95 2.05
C LEU A 383 12.41 12.98 2.12
N PRO A 384 12.26 11.64 2.09
CA PRO A 384 13.40 10.74 2.15
C PRO A 384 14.30 10.83 0.93
N THR A 385 13.75 11.03 -0.26
CA THR A 385 14.53 11.18 -1.49
C THR A 385 15.36 12.45 -1.46
N ILE A 386 14.77 13.56 -1.01
CA ILE A 386 15.47 14.83 -0.82
C ILE A 386 16.54 14.70 0.25
N ALA A 387 16.25 14.00 1.36
CA ALA A 387 17.22 13.76 2.42
C ALA A 387 18.44 12.94 1.95
N VAL A 388 18.22 11.94 1.09
CA VAL A 388 19.30 11.16 0.45
C VAL A 388 20.20 12.04 -0.39
N LEU A 389 19.61 12.91 -1.22
CA LEU A 389 20.34 13.85 -2.06
C LEU A 389 21.16 14.84 -1.22
N TRP A 390 20.57 15.37 -0.13
CA TRP A 390 21.25 16.32 0.76
C TRP A 390 22.40 15.73 1.55
N LEU A 391 22.26 14.47 2.01
CA LEU A 391 23.29 13.77 2.79
C LEU A 391 24.38 13.18 1.90
N GLY A 392 24.26 13.28 0.57
CA GLY A 392 25.19 12.66 -0.38
C GLY A 392 25.36 11.17 -0.11
N LEU A 393 24.27 10.50 0.25
CA LEU A 393 24.23 9.07 0.40
C LEU A 393 24.15 8.48 -1.01
N SER A 394 24.99 7.49 -1.30
CA SER A 394 24.76 6.65 -2.48
C SER A 394 23.32 6.15 -2.41
N THR A 395 22.62 6.20 -3.52
CA THR A 395 21.16 6.03 -3.69
C THR A 395 20.56 4.72 -3.15
N SER A 396 21.27 3.99 -2.33
CA SER A 396 20.90 2.72 -1.73
C SER A 396 20.07 2.82 -0.45
N LEU A 397 19.46 4.00 -0.13
CA LEU A 397 18.51 4.04 0.98
C LEU A 397 17.18 3.43 0.54
N PRO A 398 16.86 2.24 1.04
CA PRO A 398 15.61 1.55 0.70
C PRO A 398 14.40 2.12 1.45
N PHE A 399 14.50 3.34 1.98
CA PHE A 399 13.45 4.01 2.73
C PHE A 399 12.87 5.15 1.92
N GLY A 400 12.04 4.83 0.93
CA GLY A 400 11.18 5.81 0.29
C GLY A 400 10.09 6.33 1.25
N GLY A 401 9.57 7.52 1.02
CA GLY A 401 8.45 8.07 1.81
C GLY A 401 7.22 7.17 1.83
N THR A 402 6.99 6.42 0.74
CA THR A 402 5.97 5.36 0.65
C THR A 402 6.14 4.30 1.73
N THR A 403 7.36 3.86 1.98
CA THR A 403 7.68 2.81 2.95
C THR A 403 7.29 3.23 4.37
N ILE A 404 7.65 4.47 4.77
CA ILE A 404 7.31 5.02 6.08
C ILE A 404 5.80 5.21 6.22
N LEU A 405 5.15 5.77 5.19
CA LEU A 405 3.70 5.96 5.16
C LEU A 405 2.94 4.64 5.31
N ILE A 406 3.32 3.62 4.54
CA ILE A 406 2.68 2.30 4.60
C ILE A 406 2.90 1.67 5.97
N MET A 407 4.14 1.69 6.47
CA MET A 407 4.48 1.09 7.75
C MET A 407 3.70 1.72 8.90
N VAL A 408 3.67 3.05 8.98
CA VAL A 408 2.97 3.76 10.06
C VAL A 408 1.45 3.71 9.86
N GLY A 409 0.96 3.92 8.63
CA GLY A 409 -0.47 3.92 8.33
C GLY A 409 -1.13 2.57 8.60
N VAL A 410 -0.53 1.49 8.12
CA VAL A 410 -1.03 0.12 8.37
C VAL A 410 -0.91 -0.24 9.86
N GLY A 411 0.21 0.10 10.51
CA GLY A 411 0.38 -0.13 11.94
C GLY A 411 -0.69 0.57 12.77
N LEU A 412 -0.96 1.85 12.51
CA LEU A 412 -2.01 2.61 13.19
C LEU A 412 -3.41 2.06 12.91
N GLN A 413 -3.69 1.67 11.67
CA GLN A 413 -4.98 1.09 11.30
C GLN A 413 -5.21 -0.24 12.03
N THR A 414 -4.20 -1.11 12.09
CA THR A 414 -4.28 -2.39 12.81
C THR A 414 -4.50 -2.19 14.31
N VAL A 415 -3.79 -1.24 14.93
CA VAL A 415 -4.00 -0.91 16.35
C VAL A 415 -5.40 -0.37 16.62
N LYS A 416 -5.95 0.49 15.73
CA LYS A 416 -7.32 0.99 15.84
C LYS A 416 -8.33 -0.15 15.73
N GLU A 417 -8.12 -1.09 14.83
CA GLU A 417 -8.99 -2.25 14.66
C GLU A 417 -8.98 -3.16 15.89
N ILE A 418 -7.80 -3.43 16.45
CA ILE A 418 -7.66 -4.18 17.71
C ILE A 418 -8.42 -3.48 18.85
N ASN A 419 -8.26 -2.16 18.99
CA ASN A 419 -8.98 -1.39 20.01
C ASN A 419 -10.50 -1.42 19.81
N SER A 420 -10.97 -1.31 18.59
CA SER A 420 -12.39 -1.37 18.24
C SER A 420 -13.00 -2.72 18.64
N GLN A 421 -12.31 -3.83 18.30
CA GLN A 421 -12.76 -5.17 18.66
C GLN A 421 -12.72 -5.43 20.17
N LEU A 422 -11.75 -4.85 20.89
CA LEU A 422 -11.72 -4.89 22.37
C LEU A 422 -12.90 -4.14 23.01
N GLN A 423 -13.21 -2.95 22.51
CA GLN A 423 -14.33 -2.15 23.03
C GLN A 423 -15.68 -2.82 22.81
N GLN A 424 -15.93 -3.41 21.64
CA GLN A 424 -17.16 -4.13 21.36
C GLN A 424 -17.42 -5.23 22.38
N ARG A 425 -16.41 -5.96 22.80
CA ARG A 425 -16.55 -7.04 23.79
C ARG A 425 -16.73 -6.56 25.23
N HIS A 426 -16.17 -5.40 25.58
CA HIS A 426 -16.46 -4.81 26.89
C HIS A 426 -17.95 -4.45 27.05
N TYR A 427 -18.64 -4.09 25.95
CA TYR A 427 -20.07 -3.82 25.98
C TYR A 427 -20.91 -5.11 26.05
N GLU A 428 -20.52 -6.19 25.41
CA GLU A 428 -21.20 -7.49 25.51
C GLU A 428 -21.13 -8.07 26.94
N GLY A 429 -20.04 -7.86 27.67
CA GLY A 429 -19.88 -8.30 29.06
C GLY A 429 -20.71 -7.50 30.08
N PHE A 430 -21.32 -6.37 29.70
CA PHE A 430 -22.24 -5.61 30.52
C PHE A 430 -23.70 -6.01 30.29
N LEU A 431 -24.00 -6.76 29.25
CA LEU A 431 -25.37 -7.19 28.87
C LEU A 431 -25.63 -8.66 29.18
N SER A 432 -24.61 -9.40 29.60
CA SER A 432 -24.67 -10.77 30.12
C SER A 432 -24.59 -10.76 31.65
#